data_129571e5c9520defef12c8fe74d64c41
#
_entry.id   129571e5c9520defef12c8fe74d64c41
#
_cell.length_a   1.000
_cell.length_b   1.000
_cell.length_c   1.000
_cell.angle_alpha   90.00
_cell.angle_beta   90.00
_cell.angle_gamma   90.00
#
_symmetry.space_group_name_H-M   'P 1'
#
loop_
_entity.id
_entity.type
_entity.pdbx_description
1 polymer ?
#
loop_
_entity_poly.entity_id
_entity_poly.type
_entity_poly.pdbx_seq_one_letter_code
_entity_poly.pdbx_strand_id
1 'polypeptide(L)'
;VIVMELARIADHIICNTIIGQDAGATTPVLYVYQWRERIYDVYEEICGARLTTNMGRIGGWERNWSDEAWKRIRAIVKELPAGLKEFEKMLVRNRIFMDRTVNCCPFPADRALDYGFTGPNLRACGVDYDVRVANPYSSYDEFDFIIPVGQSGDTYDRFMVRQQEMWESLS
;
A
#
# COMPACT_ATOMS: atom_id res chain seq x y z
N VAL A 1 11.27 -0.61 -9.80
CA VAL A 1 10.06 -1.30 -9.29
C VAL A 1 10.16 -1.52 -7.79
N ILE A 2 11.12 -2.31 -7.25
CA ILE A 2 11.21 -2.70 -5.83
C ILE A 2 10.97 -1.55 -4.84
N VAL A 3 11.65 -0.42 -5.00
CA VAL A 3 11.48 0.74 -4.09
C VAL A 3 10.09 1.35 -4.20
N MET A 4 9.52 1.38 -5.39
CA MET A 4 8.16 1.89 -5.59
C MET A 4 7.11 0.99 -4.93
N GLU A 5 7.27 -0.32 -4.99
CA GLU A 5 6.36 -1.26 -4.31
C GLU A 5 6.55 -1.24 -2.79
N LEU A 6 7.79 -1.10 -2.29
CA LEU A 6 8.02 -0.84 -0.86
C LEU A 6 7.38 0.48 -0.39
N ALA A 7 7.44 1.54 -1.21
CA ALA A 7 6.77 2.81 -0.92
C ALA A 7 5.25 2.65 -0.88
N ARG A 8 4.67 1.89 -1.81
CA ARG A 8 3.25 1.57 -1.82
C ARG A 8 2.83 0.84 -0.54
N ILE A 9 3.59 -0.19 -0.13
CA ILE A 9 3.33 -0.91 1.12
C ILE A 9 3.40 0.04 2.31
N ALA A 10 4.43 0.86 2.41
CA ALA A 10 4.60 1.82 3.51
C ALA A 10 3.46 2.85 3.60
N ASP A 11 2.96 3.32 2.44
CA ASP A 11 1.82 4.24 2.37
C ASP A 11 0.51 3.53 2.74
N HIS A 12 0.27 2.35 2.22
CA HIS A 12 -0.95 1.59 2.52
C HIS A 12 -1.02 1.15 3.98
N ILE A 13 0.12 0.84 4.61
CA ILE A 13 0.19 0.58 6.04
C ILE A 13 -0.33 1.80 6.81
N ILE A 14 0.20 3.01 6.57
CA ILE A 14 -0.25 4.19 7.32
C ILE A 14 -1.72 4.49 7.02
N CYS A 15 -2.13 4.46 5.76
CA CYS A 15 -3.49 4.78 5.37
C CYS A 15 -4.52 3.84 6.04
N ASN A 16 -4.30 2.52 5.95
CA ASN A 16 -5.21 1.53 6.53
C ASN A 16 -5.20 1.54 8.06
N THR A 17 -4.06 1.81 8.69
CA THR A 17 -3.99 1.92 10.15
C THR A 17 -4.69 3.16 10.67
N ILE A 18 -4.60 4.30 9.96
CA ILE A 18 -5.33 5.52 10.32
C ILE A 18 -6.85 5.33 10.15
N ILE A 19 -7.32 4.70 9.07
CA ILE A 19 -8.73 4.33 8.92
C ILE A 19 -9.20 3.48 10.12
N GLY A 20 -8.38 2.50 10.53
CA GLY A 20 -8.65 1.70 11.72
C GLY A 20 -8.71 2.52 13.00
N GLN A 21 -7.78 3.45 13.18
CA GLN A 21 -7.71 4.35 14.34
C GLN A 21 -8.93 5.28 14.40
N ASP A 22 -9.32 5.89 13.30
CA ASP A 22 -10.50 6.76 13.19
C ASP A 22 -11.78 5.97 13.46
N ALA A 23 -11.82 4.70 13.11
CA ALA A 23 -12.87 3.78 13.49
C ALA A 23 -12.78 3.29 14.96
N GLY A 24 -11.84 3.79 15.76
CA GLY A 24 -11.69 3.49 17.20
C GLY A 24 -10.74 2.32 17.52
N ALA A 25 -10.03 1.76 16.55
CA ALA A 25 -9.09 0.66 16.73
C ALA A 25 -7.63 1.17 16.76
N THR A 26 -7.12 1.62 17.90
CA THR A 26 -5.75 2.16 18.04
C THR A 26 -4.68 1.07 18.03
N THR A 27 -4.97 -0.09 18.60
CA THR A 27 -3.98 -1.19 18.73
C THR A 27 -3.35 -1.64 17.41
N PRO A 28 -4.08 -1.83 16.29
CA PRO A 28 -3.51 -2.24 15.02
C PRO A 28 -2.40 -1.34 14.50
N VAL A 29 -2.47 -0.02 14.78
CA VAL A 29 -1.43 0.95 14.40
C VAL A 29 -0.08 0.53 14.98
N LEU A 30 -0.03 0.20 16.26
CA LEU A 30 1.21 -0.16 16.96
C LEU A 30 1.85 -1.43 16.39
N TYR A 31 1.02 -2.42 16.01
CA TYR A 31 1.50 -3.70 15.49
C TYR A 31 2.04 -3.62 14.06
N VAL A 32 1.44 -2.80 13.20
CA VAL A 32 1.81 -2.78 11.78
C VAL A 32 2.81 -1.68 11.45
N TYR A 33 2.84 -0.62 12.26
CA TYR A 33 3.74 0.52 12.03
C TYR A 33 5.22 0.13 12.07
N GLN A 34 5.60 -0.90 12.85
CA GLN A 34 6.97 -1.44 12.85
C GLN A 34 7.45 -1.87 11.46
N TRP A 35 6.56 -2.34 10.59
CA TRP A 35 6.92 -2.76 9.24
C TRP A 35 7.26 -1.56 8.35
N ARG A 36 6.54 -0.46 8.53
CA ARG A 36 6.86 0.80 7.87
C ARG A 36 8.22 1.34 8.31
N GLU A 37 8.53 1.24 9.59
CA GLU A 37 9.85 1.62 10.13
C GLU A 37 10.97 0.78 9.48
N ARG A 38 10.78 -0.52 9.34
CA ARG A 38 11.76 -1.40 8.68
C ARG A 38 11.96 -1.03 7.19
N ILE A 39 10.92 -0.60 6.49
CA ILE A 39 11.05 -0.08 5.12
C ILE A 39 11.85 1.22 5.12
N TYR A 40 11.64 2.09 6.08
CA TYR A 40 12.40 3.33 6.22
C TYR A 40 13.88 3.08 6.54
N ASP A 41 14.21 2.04 7.30
CA ASP A 41 15.59 1.63 7.52
C ASP A 41 16.28 1.17 6.21
N VAL A 42 15.54 0.57 5.29
CA VAL A 42 16.04 0.29 3.92
C VAL A 42 16.31 1.57 3.16
N TYR A 43 15.40 2.55 3.21
CA TYR A 43 15.58 3.83 2.53
C TYR A 43 16.77 4.61 3.08
N GLU A 44 16.93 4.64 4.40
CA GLU A 44 18.07 5.28 5.06
C GLU A 44 19.40 4.65 4.62
N GLU A 45 19.44 3.31 4.51
CA GLU A 45 20.61 2.59 4.01
C GLU A 45 20.93 2.92 2.55
N ILE A 46 19.90 3.05 1.69
CA ILE A 46 20.07 3.28 0.26
C ILE A 46 20.45 4.74 -0.06
N CYS A 47 19.79 5.72 0.58
CA CYS A 47 19.92 7.12 0.21
C CYS A 47 20.20 8.09 1.38
N GLY A 48 20.28 7.58 2.61
CA GLY A 48 20.50 8.40 3.80
C GLY A 48 19.28 9.17 4.32
N ALA A 49 18.10 8.99 3.69
CA ALA A 49 16.86 9.66 4.10
C ALA A 49 15.74 8.65 4.31
N ARG A 50 15.01 8.77 5.43
CA ARG A 50 13.94 7.84 5.81
C ARG A 50 12.64 8.08 5.03
N LEU A 51 12.28 9.32 4.77
CA LEU A 51 11.01 9.70 4.16
C LEU A 51 11.19 10.42 2.82
N THR A 52 11.98 11.46 2.77
CA THR A 52 12.22 12.27 1.57
C THR A 52 13.35 11.67 0.74
N THR A 53 13.10 10.50 0.17
CA THR A 53 14.10 9.77 -0.60
C THR A 53 14.46 10.47 -1.91
N ASN A 54 15.73 10.50 -2.26
CA ASN A 54 16.25 11.11 -3.50
C ASN A 54 17.25 10.20 -4.23
N MET A 55 17.03 8.91 -4.16
CA MET A 55 17.93 7.90 -4.71
C MET A 55 17.97 7.83 -6.24
N GLY A 56 16.92 8.32 -6.91
CA GLY A 56 16.86 8.36 -8.38
C GLY A 56 17.63 9.53 -8.94
N ARG A 57 18.35 9.30 -10.05
CA ARG A 57 19.07 10.30 -10.84
C ARG A 57 18.70 10.18 -12.32
N ILE A 58 18.93 11.21 -13.10
CA ILE A 58 18.80 11.09 -14.56
C ILE A 58 19.83 10.07 -15.04
N GLY A 59 19.32 9.01 -15.66
CA GLY A 59 20.15 7.88 -16.13
C GLY A 59 20.30 6.70 -15.18
N GLY A 60 19.66 6.73 -13.98
CA GLY A 60 19.64 5.57 -13.09
C GLY A 60 19.70 5.89 -11.59
N TRP A 61 20.49 5.15 -10.85
CA TRP A 61 20.65 5.28 -9.41
C TRP A 61 21.94 6.02 -9.06
N GLU A 62 21.94 6.76 -7.95
CA GLU A 62 23.13 7.48 -7.48
C GLU A 62 24.29 6.53 -7.13
N ARG A 63 23.95 5.37 -6.56
CA ARG A 63 24.93 4.35 -6.14
C ARG A 63 24.31 2.95 -6.18
N ASN A 64 25.15 1.93 -6.24
CA ASN A 64 24.70 0.55 -6.07
C ASN A 64 24.27 0.31 -4.62
N TRP A 65 23.28 -0.56 -4.45
CA TRP A 65 22.78 -0.92 -3.13
C TRP A 65 23.78 -1.85 -2.44
N SER A 66 23.91 -1.68 -1.13
CA SER A 66 24.74 -2.53 -0.28
C SER A 66 24.13 -3.94 -0.13
N ASP A 67 24.95 -4.92 0.20
CA ASP A 67 24.47 -6.27 0.55
C ASP A 67 23.54 -6.23 1.77
N GLU A 68 23.73 -5.28 2.68
CA GLU A 68 22.88 -5.09 3.84
C GLU A 68 21.48 -4.59 3.44
N ALA A 69 21.38 -3.66 2.48
CA ALA A 69 20.09 -3.22 1.93
C ALA A 69 19.32 -4.41 1.32
N TRP A 70 19.98 -5.22 0.52
CA TRP A 70 19.39 -6.44 -0.07
C TRP A 70 18.95 -7.45 0.98
N LYS A 71 19.72 -7.63 2.04
CA LYS A 71 19.38 -8.52 3.15
C LYS A 71 18.13 -8.03 3.89
N ARG A 72 18.02 -6.73 4.15
CA ARG A 72 16.84 -6.11 4.79
C ARG A 72 15.59 -6.24 3.92
N ILE A 73 15.69 -5.99 2.61
CA ILE A 73 14.58 -6.17 1.68
C ILE A 73 14.07 -7.61 1.69
N ARG A 74 14.97 -8.59 1.57
CA ARG A 74 14.59 -10.01 1.62
C ARG A 74 13.96 -10.42 2.95
N ALA A 75 14.42 -9.86 4.07
CA ALA A 75 13.82 -10.08 5.38
C ALA A 75 12.39 -9.52 5.45
N ILE A 76 12.16 -8.31 4.91
CA ILE A 76 10.82 -7.70 4.85
C ILE A 76 9.88 -8.58 4.02
N VAL A 77 10.27 -8.94 2.80
CA VAL A 77 9.44 -9.78 1.90
C VAL A 77 9.08 -11.11 2.55
N LYS A 78 10.01 -11.72 3.29
CA LYS A 78 9.79 -13.00 3.98
C LYS A 78 8.87 -12.90 5.19
N GLU A 79 8.97 -11.83 5.97
CA GLU A 79 8.35 -11.73 7.30
C GLU A 79 7.07 -10.91 7.32
N LEU A 80 6.96 -9.87 6.47
CA LEU A 80 5.80 -8.99 6.39
C LEU A 80 4.47 -9.73 6.13
N PRO A 81 4.40 -10.82 5.33
CA PRO A 81 3.17 -11.59 5.16
C PRO A 81 2.53 -12.04 6.48
N ALA A 82 3.33 -12.40 7.49
CA ALA A 82 2.82 -12.76 8.80
C ALA A 82 2.20 -11.55 9.52
N GLY A 83 2.85 -10.38 9.44
CA GLY A 83 2.34 -9.13 10.00
C GLY A 83 1.04 -8.66 9.33
N LEU A 84 0.94 -8.77 8.01
CA LEU A 84 -0.30 -8.43 7.29
C LEU A 84 -1.46 -9.35 7.69
N LYS A 85 -1.23 -10.66 7.84
CA LYS A 85 -2.25 -11.59 8.31
C LYS A 85 -2.71 -11.28 9.74
N GLU A 86 -1.81 -10.85 10.61
CA GLU A 86 -2.14 -10.43 11.96
C GLU A 86 -3.02 -9.16 11.94
N PHE A 87 -2.65 -8.19 11.12
CA PHE A 87 -3.43 -6.97 10.90
C PHE A 87 -4.84 -7.27 10.38
N GLU A 88 -4.97 -8.14 9.39
CA GLU A 88 -6.26 -8.58 8.85
C GLU A 88 -7.16 -9.19 9.93
N LYS A 89 -6.61 -10.04 10.79
CA LYS A 89 -7.37 -10.63 11.89
C LYS A 89 -7.95 -9.61 12.87
N MET A 90 -7.25 -8.49 13.04
CA MET A 90 -7.69 -7.43 13.96
C MET A 90 -8.84 -6.58 13.39
N LEU A 91 -8.86 -6.33 12.07
CA LEU A 91 -9.76 -5.36 11.45
C LEU A 91 -10.75 -5.95 10.44
N VAL A 92 -10.30 -6.77 9.48
CA VAL A 92 -11.12 -7.15 8.30
C VAL A 92 -12.48 -7.76 8.69
N ARG A 93 -12.53 -8.60 9.71
CA ARG A 93 -13.78 -9.22 10.19
C ARG A 93 -14.25 -8.68 11.55
N ASN A 94 -13.70 -7.56 11.97
CA ASN A 94 -14.12 -6.93 13.22
C ASN A 94 -15.48 -6.26 13.00
N ARG A 95 -16.49 -6.69 13.76
CA ARG A 95 -17.86 -6.18 13.62
C ARG A 95 -17.95 -4.68 13.80
N ILE A 96 -17.27 -4.13 14.81
CA ILE A 96 -17.29 -2.68 15.09
C ILE A 96 -16.67 -1.90 13.93
N PHE A 97 -15.56 -2.41 13.37
CA PHE A 97 -14.92 -1.80 12.22
C PHE A 97 -15.82 -1.84 10.98
N MET A 98 -16.45 -3.00 10.70
CA MET A 98 -17.38 -3.14 9.59
C MET A 98 -18.61 -2.23 9.73
N ASP A 99 -19.23 -2.19 10.92
CA ASP A 99 -20.40 -1.33 11.20
C ASP A 99 -20.09 0.16 11.01
N ARG A 100 -18.82 0.58 11.13
CA ARG A 100 -18.38 1.97 10.97
C ARG A 100 -17.85 2.31 9.58
N THR A 101 -17.53 1.33 8.74
CA THR A 101 -16.87 1.54 7.45
C THR A 101 -17.69 1.07 6.25
N VAL A 102 -18.49 0.00 6.40
CA VAL A 102 -19.39 -0.49 5.35
C VAL A 102 -20.53 0.52 5.13
N ASN A 103 -20.77 0.86 3.88
CA ASN A 103 -21.72 1.90 3.47
C ASN A 103 -21.42 3.31 4.05
N CYS A 104 -20.22 3.51 4.60
CA CYS A 104 -19.77 4.82 5.03
C CYS A 104 -19.15 5.57 3.84
N CYS A 105 -19.71 6.73 3.49
CA CYS A 105 -19.27 7.58 2.39
C CYS A 105 -19.09 6.81 1.05
N PRO A 106 -20.14 6.11 0.57
CA PRO A 106 -20.08 5.49 -0.74
C PRO A 106 -19.94 6.56 -1.83
N PHE A 107 -19.10 6.28 -2.82
CA PHE A 107 -18.82 7.22 -3.89
C PHE A 107 -18.97 6.50 -5.25
N PRO A 108 -19.91 6.91 -6.11
CA PRO A 108 -20.16 6.24 -7.38
C PRO A 108 -19.05 6.54 -8.40
N ALA A 109 -18.83 5.58 -9.32
CA ALA A 109 -17.73 5.60 -10.27
C ALA A 109 -17.73 6.84 -11.20
N ASP A 110 -18.92 7.26 -11.69
CA ASP A 110 -19.09 8.44 -12.54
C ASP A 110 -18.60 9.71 -11.83
N ARG A 111 -19.04 9.93 -10.62
CA ARG A 111 -18.58 11.07 -9.81
C ARG A 111 -17.10 10.99 -9.46
N ALA A 112 -16.57 9.78 -9.20
CA ALA A 112 -15.16 9.61 -8.93
C ALA A 112 -14.30 10.04 -10.12
N LEU A 113 -14.72 9.73 -11.33
CA LEU A 113 -14.08 10.18 -12.58
C LEU A 113 -14.18 11.69 -12.74
N ASP A 114 -15.36 12.29 -12.52
CA ASP A 114 -15.58 13.74 -12.62
C ASP A 114 -14.71 14.55 -11.64
N TYR A 115 -14.50 14.01 -10.44
CA TYR A 115 -13.62 14.62 -9.43
C TYR A 115 -12.13 14.31 -9.64
N GLY A 116 -11.77 13.53 -10.65
CA GLY A 116 -10.38 13.17 -10.94
C GLY A 116 -9.77 12.22 -9.91
N PHE A 117 -10.55 11.32 -9.33
CA PHE A 117 -10.02 10.29 -8.44
C PHE A 117 -9.06 9.37 -9.19
N THR A 118 -8.01 8.92 -8.51
CA THR A 118 -7.03 7.98 -9.02
C THR A 118 -6.67 6.93 -7.97
N GLY A 119 -5.90 5.92 -8.37
CA GLY A 119 -5.34 4.92 -7.46
C GLY A 119 -6.41 4.14 -6.68
N PRO A 120 -6.12 3.75 -5.43
CA PRO A 120 -7.02 2.93 -4.61
C PRO A 120 -8.42 3.51 -4.43
N ASN A 121 -8.54 4.84 -4.39
CA ASN A 121 -9.84 5.49 -4.22
C ASN A 121 -10.73 5.31 -5.46
N LEU A 122 -10.16 5.41 -6.66
CA LEU A 122 -10.90 5.15 -7.92
C LEU A 122 -11.22 3.67 -8.06
N ARG A 123 -10.25 2.79 -7.77
CA ARG A 123 -10.47 1.33 -7.83
C ARG A 123 -11.52 0.85 -6.83
N ALA A 124 -11.59 1.45 -5.64
CA ALA A 124 -12.65 1.16 -4.69
C ALA A 124 -14.06 1.46 -5.24
N CYS A 125 -14.18 2.45 -6.14
CA CYS A 125 -15.44 2.81 -6.80
C CYS A 125 -15.82 1.86 -7.97
N GLY A 126 -15.08 0.78 -8.18
CA GLY A 126 -15.37 -0.20 -9.23
C GLY A 126 -14.71 0.08 -10.59
N VAL A 127 -13.80 1.06 -10.67
CA VAL A 127 -13.10 1.38 -11.92
C VAL A 127 -11.77 0.63 -11.97
N ASP A 128 -11.64 -0.28 -12.92
CA ASP A 128 -10.42 -1.03 -13.19
C ASP A 128 -9.41 -0.16 -13.95
N TYR A 129 -8.69 0.68 -13.21
CA TYR A 129 -7.65 1.53 -13.77
C TYR A 129 -6.41 1.55 -12.89
N ASP A 130 -5.28 1.16 -13.48
CA ASP A 130 -3.96 1.30 -12.87
C ASP A 130 -2.96 1.82 -13.92
N VAL A 131 -2.27 2.91 -13.60
CA VAL A 131 -1.32 3.54 -14.50
C VAL A 131 -0.14 2.62 -14.85
N ARG A 132 0.21 1.67 -13.98
CA ARG A 132 1.27 0.68 -14.23
C ARG A 132 0.94 -0.25 -15.40
N VAL A 133 -0.36 -0.49 -15.63
CA VAL A 133 -0.87 -1.30 -16.76
C VAL A 133 -1.24 -0.42 -17.95
N ALA A 134 -1.94 0.71 -17.71
CA ALA A 134 -2.42 1.59 -18.78
C ALA A 134 -1.29 2.33 -19.51
N ASN A 135 -0.24 2.73 -18.79
CA ASN A 135 0.96 3.39 -19.31
C ASN A 135 2.19 2.88 -18.55
N PRO A 136 2.68 1.68 -18.87
CA PRO A 136 3.80 1.06 -18.14
C PRO A 136 5.05 1.94 -18.11
N TYR A 137 5.72 1.94 -16.97
CA TYR A 137 6.98 2.64 -16.74
C TYR A 137 7.92 1.78 -15.88
N SER A 138 9.22 2.03 -15.96
CA SER A 138 10.24 1.38 -15.11
C SER A 138 10.15 -0.15 -15.07
N SER A 139 9.91 -0.80 -16.20
CA SER A 139 9.79 -2.27 -16.34
C SER A 139 8.54 -2.87 -15.68
N TYR A 140 7.47 -2.11 -15.42
CA TYR A 140 6.22 -2.72 -14.95
C TYR A 140 5.55 -3.62 -15.98
N ASP A 141 5.87 -3.47 -17.25
CA ASP A 141 5.45 -4.33 -18.36
C ASP A 141 6.06 -5.74 -18.34
N GLU A 142 7.07 -5.95 -17.50
CA GLU A 142 7.71 -7.28 -17.30
C GLU A 142 7.07 -8.08 -16.14
N PHE A 143 6.10 -7.49 -15.41
CA PHE A 143 5.49 -8.10 -14.24
C PHE A 143 3.99 -8.35 -14.45
N ASP A 144 3.55 -9.54 -14.08
CA ASP A 144 2.14 -9.88 -13.98
C ASP A 144 1.65 -9.63 -12.56
N PHE A 145 0.62 -8.79 -12.40
CA PHE A 145 -0.02 -8.52 -11.12
C PHE A 145 -1.52 -8.26 -11.29
N ILE A 146 -2.27 -8.53 -10.25
CA ILE A 146 -3.73 -8.32 -10.24
C ILE A 146 -4.03 -6.90 -9.75
N ILE A 147 -5.00 -6.24 -10.40
CA ILE A 147 -5.52 -4.95 -9.97
C ILE A 147 -6.74 -5.20 -9.06
N PRO A 148 -6.65 -4.97 -7.75
CA PRO A 148 -7.80 -5.11 -6.87
C PRO A 148 -8.83 -4.01 -7.13
N VAL A 149 -10.10 -4.40 -7.27
CA VAL A 149 -11.21 -3.48 -7.56
C VAL A 149 -12.33 -3.70 -6.54
N GLY A 150 -12.82 -2.63 -5.93
CA GLY A 150 -13.99 -2.62 -5.06
C GLY A 150 -15.30 -2.58 -5.83
N GLN A 151 -16.42 -2.45 -5.14
CA GLN A 151 -17.75 -2.42 -5.74
C GLN A 151 -18.60 -1.22 -5.29
N SER A 152 -18.56 -0.89 -4.01
CA SER A 152 -19.43 0.10 -3.38
C SER A 152 -18.82 1.50 -3.31
N GLY A 153 -17.50 1.62 -3.46
CA GLY A 153 -16.78 2.87 -3.31
C GLY A 153 -16.85 3.44 -1.89
N ASP A 154 -17.15 2.61 -0.89
CA ASP A 154 -17.24 3.03 0.51
C ASP A 154 -15.87 2.98 1.23
N THR A 155 -15.85 3.32 2.50
CA THR A 155 -14.62 3.33 3.29
C THR A 155 -14.05 1.93 3.46
N TYR A 156 -14.90 0.91 3.57
CA TYR A 156 -14.46 -0.48 3.68
C TYR A 156 -13.81 -0.97 2.38
N ASP A 157 -14.38 -0.67 1.22
CA ASP A 157 -13.78 -1.00 -0.07
C ASP A 157 -12.42 -0.31 -0.27
N ARG A 158 -12.30 0.97 0.11
CA ARG A 158 -11.02 1.68 0.08
C ARG A 158 -9.96 1.03 0.96
N PHE A 159 -10.36 0.54 2.14
CA PHE A 159 -9.49 -0.23 3.02
C PHE A 159 -9.09 -1.57 2.40
N MET A 160 -10.06 -2.33 1.86
CA MET A 160 -9.82 -3.66 1.29
C MET A 160 -8.96 -3.62 0.02
N VAL A 161 -9.17 -2.64 -0.86
CA VAL A 161 -8.32 -2.44 -2.05
C VAL A 161 -6.86 -2.23 -1.65
N ARG A 162 -6.58 -1.34 -0.69
CA ARG A 162 -5.21 -1.13 -0.20
C ARG A 162 -4.62 -2.37 0.47
N GLN A 163 -5.45 -3.12 1.19
CA GLN A 163 -5.02 -4.37 1.81
C GLN A 163 -4.58 -5.40 0.75
N GLN A 164 -5.35 -5.55 -0.31
CA GLN A 164 -5.02 -6.45 -1.41
C GLN A 164 -3.80 -5.95 -2.20
N GLU A 165 -3.68 -4.65 -2.44
CA GLU A 165 -2.51 -4.07 -3.11
C GLU A 165 -1.21 -4.30 -2.34
N MET A 166 -1.23 -4.34 -1.00
CA MET A 166 -0.03 -4.72 -0.23
C MET A 166 0.39 -6.17 -0.49
N TRP A 167 -0.57 -7.09 -0.67
CA TRP A 167 -0.27 -8.47 -1.04
C TRP A 167 0.31 -8.58 -2.44
N GLU A 168 -0.27 -7.86 -3.40
CA GLU A 168 0.25 -7.82 -4.77
C GLU A 168 1.67 -7.23 -4.84
N SER A 169 1.96 -6.21 -4.04
CA SER A 169 3.29 -5.60 -3.97
C SER A 169 4.36 -6.54 -3.35
N LEU A 170 3.96 -7.62 -2.69
CA LEU A 170 4.84 -8.62 -2.08
C LEU A 170 5.06 -9.86 -2.98
N SER A 171 4.21 -10.07 -3.99
CA SER A 171 4.31 -11.19 -4.91
C SER A 171 5.40 -10.96 -5.97
#